data_8b597508f40eb088bdb6fc278f0b544f
#
_entry.id   8b597508f40eb088bdb6fc278f0b544f
#
_cell.length_a   1.000
_cell.length_b   1.000
_cell.length_c   1.000
_cell.angle_alpha   90.00
_cell.angle_beta   90.00
_cell.angle_gamma   90.00
#
_symmetry.space_group_name_H-M   'P 1'
#
loop_
_entity.id
_entity.type
_entity.pdbx_description
1 polymer ?
#
loop_
_entity_poly.entity_id
_entity_poly.type
_entity_poly.pdbx_seq_one_letter_code
_entity_poly.pdbx_strand_id
1 'polypeptide(L)'
;ITTRLVGSEMCIRDRQYLDLLLLADEQESMIDRYLERGEMFILSDNDTVKASCVITCEDKGIYEIKSIAVYPEYQRQGYGRQLIAFVLEHYKDRCHTMLVGTGDSPLTIPFYESCGFAYSHRVPDFFIDNYDHPIFEGGKQLKDMIYLKRMLQPK
;
A
#
# COMPACT_ATOMS: atom_id res chain seq x y z
N ILE A 1 -3.75 12.19 16.34
CA ILE A 1 -3.23 11.38 15.21
C ILE A 1 -2.40 12.26 14.30
N THR A 2 -1.22 11.81 13.96
CA THR A 2 -0.33 12.53 13.07
C THR A 2 0.06 11.61 11.92
N THR A 3 -0.11 12.09 10.68
CA THR A 3 0.39 11.39 9.50
C THR A 3 1.43 12.30 8.83
N ARG A 4 2.61 11.75 8.55
CA ARG A 4 3.68 12.52 7.94
C ARG A 4 4.42 11.71 6.89
N LEU A 5 4.96 12.44 5.92
CA LEU A 5 5.86 11.88 4.92
C LEU A 5 7.23 11.65 5.54
N VAL A 6 7.80 10.47 5.32
CA VAL A 6 9.21 10.20 5.56
C VAL A 6 9.84 9.80 4.23
N GLY A 7 11.08 10.21 4.01
CA GLY A 7 11.75 9.90 2.76
C GLY A 7 12.09 8.42 2.64
N SER A 8 11.89 7.84 1.46
CA SER A 8 12.23 6.45 1.20
C SER A 8 13.71 6.16 1.47
N GLU A 9 14.57 7.12 1.16
CA GLU A 9 16.01 7.01 1.40
C GLU A 9 16.33 6.82 2.88
N MET A 10 15.63 7.52 3.77
CA MET A 10 15.78 7.35 5.22
C MET A 10 15.38 5.93 5.64
N CYS A 11 14.29 5.41 5.09
CA CYS A 11 13.83 4.06 5.40
C CYS A 11 14.83 3.00 4.96
N ILE A 12 15.45 3.19 3.80
CA ILE A 12 16.47 2.27 3.28
C ILE A 12 17.67 2.24 4.20
N ARG A 13 18.20 3.40 4.57
CA ARG A 13 19.40 3.51 5.40
C ARG A 13 19.21 2.95 6.80
N ASP A 14 18.15 3.37 7.45
CA ASP A 14 17.91 3.03 8.85
C ASP A 14 17.18 1.72 9.02
N ARG A 15 16.51 1.23 7.97
CA ARG A 15 15.66 0.03 8.02
C ARG A 15 14.64 0.12 9.17
N GLN A 16 14.32 1.34 9.56
CA GLN A 16 13.55 1.63 10.78
C GLN A 16 12.14 1.07 10.74
N TYR A 17 11.54 1.01 9.55
CA TYR A 17 10.16 0.57 9.36
C TYR A 17 10.06 -0.73 8.57
N LEU A 18 11.16 -1.50 8.52
CA LEU A 18 11.19 -2.73 7.72
C LEU A 18 10.13 -3.74 8.19
N ASP A 19 9.90 -3.83 9.50
CA ASP A 19 8.89 -4.73 10.04
C ASP A 19 7.49 -4.42 9.51
N LEU A 20 7.12 -3.13 9.41
CA LEU A 20 5.85 -2.73 8.80
C LEU A 20 5.80 -3.05 7.30
N LEU A 21 6.89 -2.78 6.60
CA LEU A 21 6.97 -3.08 5.17
C LEU A 21 6.80 -4.58 4.91
N LEU A 22 7.40 -5.42 5.76
CA LEU A 22 7.28 -6.88 5.64
C LEU A 22 5.89 -7.41 5.98
N LEU A 23 5.09 -6.67 6.76
CA LEU A 23 3.69 -7.03 6.98
C LEU A 23 2.87 -6.89 5.70
N ALA A 24 3.18 -5.89 4.88
CA ALA A 24 2.47 -5.66 3.62
C ALA A 24 3.01 -6.52 2.49
N ASP A 25 4.31 -6.82 2.51
CA ASP A 25 4.98 -7.58 1.46
C ASP A 25 6.08 -8.42 2.11
N GLU A 26 5.90 -9.72 2.13
CA GLU A 26 6.76 -10.62 2.90
C GLU A 26 8.13 -10.88 2.28
N GLN A 27 8.41 -10.35 1.09
CA GLN A 27 9.69 -10.53 0.42
C GLN A 27 10.42 -9.21 0.27
N GLU A 28 11.57 -9.08 0.95
CA GLU A 28 12.32 -7.83 0.99
C GLU A 28 12.77 -7.37 -0.39
N SER A 29 13.13 -8.30 -1.29
CA SER A 29 13.52 -7.94 -2.66
C SER A 29 12.38 -7.27 -3.44
N MET A 30 11.13 -7.58 -3.12
CA MET A 30 9.97 -6.92 -3.71
C MET A 30 9.81 -5.51 -3.15
N ILE A 31 10.05 -5.34 -1.86
CA ILE A 31 10.03 -4.01 -1.22
C ILE A 31 11.07 -3.10 -1.87
N ASP A 32 12.27 -3.63 -2.12
CA ASP A 32 13.37 -2.87 -2.72
C ASP A 32 13.02 -2.35 -4.13
N ARG A 33 12.11 -3.04 -4.86
CA ARG A 33 11.71 -2.61 -6.20
C ARG A 33 11.02 -1.25 -6.22
N TYR A 34 10.31 -0.90 -5.16
CA TYR A 34 9.51 0.34 -5.15
C TYR A 34 9.95 1.35 -4.10
N LEU A 35 10.69 0.94 -3.07
CA LEU A 35 10.97 1.82 -1.94
C LEU A 35 11.84 3.03 -2.33
N GLU A 36 12.85 2.83 -3.18
CA GLU A 36 13.73 3.92 -3.61
C GLU A 36 13.01 5.02 -4.36
N ARG A 37 12.03 4.64 -5.19
CA ARG A 37 11.30 5.60 -6.02
C ARG A 37 9.98 6.04 -5.40
N GLY A 38 9.66 5.51 -4.24
CA GLY A 38 8.40 5.80 -3.55
C GLY A 38 8.52 6.88 -2.51
N GLU A 39 7.38 7.35 -2.06
CA GLU A 39 7.24 8.22 -0.89
C GLU A 39 6.56 7.42 0.20
N MET A 40 7.17 7.42 1.39
CA MET A 40 6.64 6.66 2.53
C MET A 40 5.96 7.59 3.53
N PHE A 41 4.79 7.18 3.99
CA PHE A 41 4.00 7.90 4.99
C PHE A 41 3.86 7.05 6.25
N ILE A 42 3.96 7.70 7.39
CA ILE A 42 3.82 7.07 8.71
C ILE A 42 2.65 7.73 9.43
N LEU A 43 1.75 6.91 9.95
CA LEU A 43 0.68 7.36 10.81
C LEU A 43 0.99 7.00 12.25
N SER A 44 1.01 7.99 13.12
CA SER A 44 1.25 7.82 14.56
C SER A 44 0.05 8.32 15.36
N ASP A 45 -0.20 7.67 16.49
CA ASP A 45 -1.21 8.08 17.44
C ASP A 45 -0.61 7.91 18.84
N ASN A 46 -0.70 8.94 19.67
CA ASN A 46 -0.06 8.98 20.99
C ASN A 46 1.44 8.66 20.92
N ASP A 47 2.15 9.25 19.94
CA ASP A 47 3.58 9.07 19.70
C ASP A 47 4.00 7.62 19.38
N THR A 48 3.03 6.77 19.06
CA THR A 48 3.28 5.39 18.67
C THR A 48 2.94 5.21 17.19
N VAL A 49 3.87 4.63 16.42
CA VAL A 49 3.63 4.32 15.01
C VAL A 49 2.60 3.20 14.92
N LYS A 50 1.54 3.44 14.16
CA LYS A 50 0.44 2.48 13.99
C LYS A 50 0.43 1.86 12.60
N ALA A 51 0.79 2.64 11.58
CA ALA A 51 0.62 2.23 10.20
C ALA A 51 1.61 2.94 9.28
N SER A 52 1.82 2.38 8.11
CA SER A 52 2.63 3.01 7.06
C SER A 52 2.06 2.68 5.68
N CYS A 53 2.39 3.51 4.70
CA CYS A 53 2.17 3.18 3.29
C CYS A 53 3.29 3.78 2.44
N VAL A 54 3.46 3.20 1.25
CA VAL A 54 4.40 3.68 0.24
C VAL A 54 3.62 3.96 -1.04
N ILE A 55 3.81 5.15 -1.59
CA ILE A 55 3.14 5.61 -2.80
C ILE A 55 4.19 5.84 -3.87
N THR A 56 3.93 5.36 -5.08
CA THR A 56 4.80 5.61 -6.23
C THR A 56 4.04 6.35 -7.31
N CYS A 57 4.78 7.16 -8.10
CA CYS A 57 4.25 7.75 -9.32
C CYS A 57 4.53 6.76 -10.46
N GLU A 58 3.48 6.22 -11.07
CA GLU A 58 3.61 5.23 -12.14
C GLU A 58 3.59 5.88 -13.53
N ASP A 59 2.89 6.98 -13.67
CA ASP A 59 2.82 7.77 -14.91
C ASP A 59 2.28 9.14 -14.55
N LYS A 60 2.21 10.05 -15.51
CA LYS A 60 1.67 11.38 -15.26
C LYS A 60 0.23 11.30 -14.79
N GLY A 61 -0.01 11.78 -13.57
CA GLY A 61 -1.33 11.75 -12.95
C GLY A 61 -1.78 10.39 -12.43
N ILE A 62 -0.94 9.37 -12.53
CA ILE A 62 -1.26 8.01 -12.06
C ILE A 62 -0.28 7.62 -10.95
N TYR A 63 -0.82 7.40 -9.75
CA TYR A 63 -0.05 6.98 -8.59
C TYR A 63 -0.56 5.64 -8.09
N GLU A 64 0.27 4.95 -7.35
CA GLU A 64 -0.07 3.62 -6.83
C GLU A 64 0.29 3.50 -5.35
N ILE A 65 -0.63 2.92 -4.58
CA ILE A 65 -0.32 2.47 -3.22
C ILE A 65 0.41 1.13 -3.36
N LYS A 66 1.73 1.16 -3.22
CA LYS A 66 2.55 -0.05 -3.34
C LYS A 66 2.54 -0.89 -2.09
N SER A 67 2.33 -0.27 -0.94
CA SER A 67 2.38 -0.94 0.35
C SER A 67 1.50 -0.16 1.32
N ILE A 68 0.71 -0.87 2.10
CA ILE A 68 0.00 -0.30 3.24
C ILE A 68 -0.09 -1.39 4.32
N ALA A 69 0.28 -1.03 5.52
CA ALA A 69 0.26 -1.97 6.64
C ALA A 69 -0.11 -1.26 7.93
N VAL A 70 -0.85 -1.97 8.76
CA VAL A 70 -1.16 -1.57 10.15
C VAL A 70 -0.65 -2.68 11.04
N TYR A 71 0.06 -2.33 12.12
CA TYR A 71 0.49 -3.34 13.08
C TYR A 71 -0.70 -4.17 13.57
N PRO A 72 -0.55 -5.50 13.72
CA PRO A 72 -1.69 -6.38 14.07
C PRO A 72 -2.47 -5.93 15.29
N GLU A 73 -1.79 -5.43 16.33
CA GLU A 73 -2.43 -4.96 17.56
C GLU A 73 -3.29 -3.71 17.37
N TYR A 74 -3.14 -3.02 16.25
CA TYR A 74 -3.86 -1.77 15.96
C TYR A 74 -4.84 -1.89 14.79
N GLN A 75 -4.99 -3.08 14.22
CA GLN A 75 -5.92 -3.30 13.12
C GLN A 75 -7.37 -3.16 13.59
N ARG A 76 -8.26 -2.89 12.63
CA ARG A 76 -9.71 -2.71 12.87
C ARG A 76 -10.05 -1.50 13.73
N GLN A 77 -9.18 -0.51 13.79
CA GLN A 77 -9.39 0.74 14.49
C GLN A 77 -9.47 1.95 13.55
N GLY A 78 -9.49 1.70 12.24
CA GLY A 78 -9.63 2.75 11.24
C GLY A 78 -8.33 3.41 10.78
N TYR A 79 -7.17 2.96 11.22
CA TYR A 79 -5.91 3.59 10.84
C TYR A 79 -5.59 3.44 9.36
N GLY A 80 -5.84 2.27 8.77
CA GLY A 80 -5.62 2.06 7.34
C GLY A 80 -6.48 2.98 6.50
N ARG A 81 -7.75 3.12 6.86
CA ARG A 81 -8.70 4.02 6.18
C ARG A 81 -8.26 5.48 6.30
N GLN A 82 -7.81 5.90 7.49
CA GLN A 82 -7.32 7.26 7.72
C GLN A 82 -6.07 7.55 6.89
N LEU A 83 -5.18 6.58 6.79
CA LEU A 83 -3.96 6.72 6.01
C LEU A 83 -4.28 6.87 4.52
N ILE A 84 -5.20 6.05 3.99
CA ILE A 84 -5.65 6.18 2.60
C ILE A 84 -6.28 7.55 2.37
N ALA A 85 -7.15 8.02 3.26
CA ALA A 85 -7.77 9.34 3.13
C ALA A 85 -6.71 10.44 3.10
N PHE A 86 -5.68 10.33 3.94
CA PHE A 86 -4.59 11.29 3.95
C PHE A 86 -3.84 11.33 2.63
N VAL A 87 -3.46 10.18 2.08
CA VAL A 87 -2.68 10.16 0.83
C VAL A 87 -3.49 10.61 -0.37
N LEU A 88 -4.79 10.31 -0.42
CA LEU A 88 -5.66 10.81 -1.48
C LEU A 88 -5.75 12.34 -1.45
N GLU A 89 -5.87 12.92 -0.27
CA GLU A 89 -5.86 14.38 -0.10
C GLU A 89 -4.51 14.98 -0.45
N HIS A 90 -3.43 14.32 -0.04
CA HIS A 90 -2.06 14.79 -0.29
C HIS A 90 -1.75 14.89 -1.80
N TYR A 91 -2.23 13.94 -2.59
CA TYR A 91 -1.93 13.87 -4.03
C TYR A 91 -3.01 14.47 -4.92
N LYS A 92 -4.09 14.98 -4.39
CA LYS A 92 -5.29 15.38 -5.18
C LYS A 92 -5.01 16.35 -6.32
N ASP A 93 -4.01 17.23 -6.18
CA ASP A 93 -3.71 18.26 -7.17
C ASP A 93 -2.87 17.76 -8.35
N ARG A 94 -2.27 16.57 -8.23
CA ARG A 94 -1.41 16.02 -9.28
C ARG A 94 -1.74 14.58 -9.63
N CYS A 95 -2.78 14.00 -9.02
CA CYS A 95 -3.19 12.62 -9.25
C CYS A 95 -4.64 12.59 -9.69
N HIS A 96 -4.92 11.99 -10.84
CA HIS A 96 -6.30 11.75 -11.26
C HIS A 96 -6.73 10.31 -11.04
N THR A 97 -5.77 9.38 -10.89
CA THR A 97 -6.06 7.96 -10.68
C THR A 97 -5.11 7.39 -9.65
N MET A 98 -5.65 6.86 -8.56
CA MET A 98 -4.88 6.12 -7.57
C MET A 98 -5.14 4.63 -7.76
N LEU A 99 -4.07 3.86 -7.95
CA LEU A 99 -4.12 2.41 -8.10
C LEU A 99 -3.72 1.73 -6.78
N VAL A 100 -4.21 0.52 -6.57
CA VAL A 100 -3.70 -0.37 -5.55
C VAL A 100 -3.76 -1.80 -6.07
N GLY A 101 -2.68 -2.55 -5.89
CA GLY A 101 -2.61 -3.96 -6.25
C GLY A 101 -2.70 -4.83 -5.00
N THR A 102 -3.46 -5.90 -5.09
CA THR A 102 -3.60 -6.88 -4.00
C THR A 102 -3.79 -8.27 -4.59
N GLY A 103 -3.57 -9.30 -3.75
CA GLY A 103 -3.96 -10.66 -4.13
C GLY A 103 -5.48 -10.77 -4.24
N ASP A 104 -5.92 -11.83 -4.90
CA ASP A 104 -7.34 -12.15 -4.99
C ASP A 104 -7.79 -12.70 -3.64
N SER A 105 -8.04 -11.82 -2.70
CA SER A 105 -8.25 -12.15 -1.29
C SER A 105 -9.47 -11.47 -0.73
N PRO A 106 -10.35 -12.22 -0.02
CA PRO A 106 -11.47 -11.61 0.69
C PRO A 106 -11.05 -10.78 1.90
N LEU A 107 -9.76 -10.82 2.27
CA LEU A 107 -9.25 -10.03 3.40
C LEU A 107 -8.94 -8.60 3.01
N THR A 108 -8.64 -8.33 1.75
CA THR A 108 -8.16 -7.01 1.30
C THR A 108 -9.09 -6.32 0.32
N ILE A 109 -9.64 -7.03 -0.65
CA ILE A 109 -10.49 -6.41 -1.68
C ILE A 109 -11.67 -5.65 -1.09
N PRO A 110 -12.47 -6.21 -0.15
CA PRO A 110 -13.58 -5.46 0.44
C PRO A 110 -13.14 -4.21 1.19
N PHE A 111 -11.94 -4.23 1.79
CA PHE A 111 -11.41 -3.05 2.48
C PHE A 111 -11.18 -1.91 1.48
N TYR A 112 -10.51 -2.20 0.36
CA TYR A 112 -10.26 -1.17 -0.66
C TYR A 112 -11.55 -0.70 -1.31
N GLU A 113 -12.50 -1.59 -1.55
CA GLU A 113 -13.81 -1.21 -2.07
C GLU A 113 -14.53 -0.26 -1.10
N SER A 114 -14.41 -0.50 0.20
CA SER A 114 -15.00 0.38 1.21
C SER A 114 -14.31 1.75 1.25
N CYS A 115 -13.10 1.86 0.74
CA CYS A 115 -12.37 3.13 0.60
C CYS A 115 -12.64 3.81 -0.76
N GLY A 116 -13.57 3.29 -1.54
CA GLY A 116 -13.98 3.91 -2.82
C GLY A 116 -13.23 3.41 -4.04
N PHE A 117 -12.45 2.34 -3.91
CA PHE A 117 -11.76 1.74 -5.03
C PHE A 117 -12.66 0.73 -5.74
N ALA A 118 -12.48 0.59 -7.05
CA ALA A 118 -13.21 -0.38 -7.87
C ALA A 118 -12.23 -1.16 -8.75
N TYR A 119 -12.62 -2.37 -9.12
CA TYR A 119 -11.80 -3.23 -9.98
C TYR A 119 -11.33 -2.48 -11.23
N SER A 120 -10.05 -2.62 -11.54
CA SER A 120 -9.43 -2.06 -12.73
C SER A 120 -9.01 -3.14 -13.71
N HIS A 121 -8.04 -3.96 -13.31
CA HIS A 121 -7.50 -5.01 -14.17
C HIS A 121 -6.79 -6.07 -13.33
N ARG A 122 -6.35 -7.14 -14.00
CA ARG A 122 -5.69 -8.29 -13.37
C ARG A 122 -4.37 -8.56 -14.09
N VAL A 123 -3.33 -8.88 -13.30
CA VAL A 123 -2.06 -9.40 -13.85
C VAL A 123 -1.99 -10.88 -13.49
N PRO A 124 -2.18 -11.79 -14.47
CA PRO A 124 -2.18 -13.23 -14.19
C PRO A 124 -0.82 -13.70 -13.67
N ASP A 125 -0.86 -14.63 -12.71
CA ASP A 125 0.32 -15.29 -12.15
C ASP A 125 1.39 -14.36 -11.59
N PHE A 126 1.03 -13.13 -11.22
CA PHE A 126 1.98 -12.16 -10.68
C PHE A 126 2.75 -12.71 -9.48
N PHE A 127 2.06 -13.36 -8.54
CA PHE A 127 2.71 -13.86 -7.33
C PHE A 127 3.56 -15.09 -7.60
N ILE A 128 3.25 -15.85 -8.64
CA ILE A 128 4.05 -17.00 -9.05
C ILE A 128 5.32 -16.53 -9.74
N ASP A 129 5.20 -15.54 -10.63
CA ASP A 129 6.31 -15.09 -11.48
C ASP A 129 7.31 -14.18 -10.75
N ASN A 130 6.87 -13.48 -9.71
CA ASN A 130 7.66 -12.42 -9.06
C ASN A 130 8.20 -12.78 -7.68
N TYR A 131 7.69 -13.83 -7.04
CA TYR A 131 8.14 -14.25 -5.71
C TYR A 131 8.89 -15.56 -5.82
N ASP A 132 9.89 -15.75 -4.94
CA ASP A 132 10.73 -16.95 -4.95
C ASP A 132 10.13 -18.13 -4.16
N HIS A 133 8.95 -17.91 -3.59
CA HIS A 133 8.21 -18.92 -2.83
C HIS A 133 6.71 -18.66 -2.95
N PRO A 134 5.85 -19.68 -2.69
CA PRO A 134 4.41 -19.48 -2.72
C PRO A 134 3.95 -18.49 -1.64
N ILE A 135 3.04 -17.59 -2.01
CA ILE A 135 2.48 -16.60 -1.12
C ILE A 135 1.06 -17.01 -0.77
N PHE A 136 0.75 -17.04 0.52
CA PHE A 136 -0.58 -17.41 1.01
C PHE A 136 -1.20 -16.28 1.82
N GLU A 137 -2.51 -16.13 1.70
CA GLU A 137 -3.28 -15.19 2.49
C GLU A 137 -4.64 -15.82 2.80
N GLY A 138 -5.00 -15.86 4.09
CA GLY A 138 -6.25 -16.48 4.51
C GLY A 138 -6.35 -17.95 4.12
N GLY A 139 -5.23 -18.69 4.09
CA GLY A 139 -5.19 -20.09 3.71
C GLY A 139 -5.25 -20.36 2.21
N LYS A 140 -5.31 -19.31 1.38
CA LYS A 140 -5.40 -19.42 -0.08
C LYS A 140 -4.08 -18.97 -0.70
N GLN A 141 -3.57 -19.75 -1.66
CA GLN A 141 -2.40 -19.35 -2.42
C GLN A 141 -2.75 -18.22 -3.37
N LEU A 142 -2.00 -17.13 -3.28
CA LEU A 142 -2.14 -15.99 -4.20
C LEU A 142 -1.44 -16.30 -5.50
N LYS A 143 -2.11 -16.03 -6.61
CA LYS A 143 -1.57 -16.22 -7.97
C LYS A 143 -1.59 -14.93 -8.74
N ASP A 144 -2.76 -14.35 -8.94
CA ASP A 144 -2.96 -13.13 -9.73
C ASP A 144 -2.90 -11.89 -8.85
N MET A 145 -2.36 -10.80 -9.41
CA MET A 145 -2.49 -9.49 -8.79
C MET A 145 -3.79 -8.86 -9.31
N ILE A 146 -4.64 -8.43 -8.39
CA ILE A 146 -5.86 -7.71 -8.69
C ILE A 146 -5.60 -6.23 -8.48
N TYR A 147 -5.80 -5.42 -9.51
CA TYR A 147 -5.66 -3.98 -9.41
C TYR A 147 -7.02 -3.33 -9.28
N LEU A 148 -7.12 -2.45 -8.28
CA LEU A 148 -8.29 -1.59 -8.09
C LEU A 148 -7.82 -0.14 -8.29
N LYS A 149 -8.79 0.73 -8.62
CA LYS A 149 -8.50 2.14 -8.84
C LYS A 149 -9.56 3.01 -8.21
N ARG A 150 -9.14 4.21 -7.83
CA ARG A 150 -10.05 5.27 -7.44
C ARG A 150 -9.71 6.51 -8.24
N MET A 151 -10.74 7.07 -8.91
CA MET A 151 -10.59 8.32 -9.66
C MET A 151 -10.71 9.48 -8.69
N LEU A 152 -9.77 10.43 -8.77
CA LEU A 152 -9.80 11.65 -7.98
C LEU A 152 -10.33 12.77 -8.85
N GLN A 153 -11.37 13.46 -8.37
CA GLN A 153 -12.00 14.53 -9.11
C GLN A 153 -11.16 15.80 -9.03
N PRO A 154 -10.62 16.31 -10.16
CA PRO A 154 -10.02 17.62 -10.16
C PRO A 154 -11.11 18.67 -9.93
N LYS A 155 -10.78 19.67 -9.20
CA LYS A 155 -11.69 20.80 -9.02
C LYS A 155 -11.44 21.87 -10.05
#